data_0262554658447f467c813d0dccdbd76e
#
_entry.id   0262554658447f467c813d0dccdbd76e
#
_cell.length_a   1.000
_cell.length_b   1.000
_cell.length_c   1.000
_cell.angle_alpha   90.00
_cell.angle_beta   90.00
_cell.angle_gamma   90.00
#
_symmetry.space_group_name_H-M   'P 1'
#
loop_
_entity.id
_entity.type
_entity.pdbx_description
1 polymer ?
#
loop_
_entity_poly.entity_id
_entity_poly.type
_entity_poly.pdbx_seq_one_letter_code
_entity_poly.pdbx_strand_id
1 'polypeptide(L)'
;MNMRFLTILPFLTAVALAAAGGAASNDQSMKAKDQKSAEPYCPPGEKSACGLPSRVVIDMSKAKVQRTDAEWQALLAPGQFHVARKQGTEAPFRNEYWDNHADGVYFSVCSNTPLFDSRDKFDSGTGWPSFTKPIESAFVGETTDSSWGMTRVEVHCNVDGAHLGHVFDDGPAPTGMRYCINSASLKFMPRAEYEAWVAKNGK
;
A
#
# COMPACT_ATOMS: atom_id res chain seq x y z
N MET A 1 -19.26 58.25 -23.96
CA MET A 1 -18.91 59.05 -25.15
C MET A 1 -17.54 58.55 -25.62
N ASN A 2 -17.50 58.15 -26.89
CA ASN A 2 -16.35 57.76 -27.76
C ASN A 2 -15.74 56.37 -27.60
N MET A 3 -16.32 55.56 -28.37
CA MET A 3 -15.93 54.48 -29.27
C MET A 3 -14.69 54.83 -30.15
N ARG A 4 -13.70 53.95 -30.21
CA ARG A 4 -12.88 53.80 -31.42
C ARG A 4 -12.53 52.32 -31.66
N PHE A 5 -13.21 51.83 -32.69
CA PHE A 5 -12.84 50.64 -33.47
C PHE A 5 -11.54 50.93 -34.23
N LEU A 6 -10.67 49.91 -34.34
CA LEU A 6 -9.75 49.84 -35.46
C LEU A 6 -9.60 48.40 -35.93
N THR A 7 -10.18 48.16 -37.07
CA THR A 7 -10.10 46.98 -37.94
C THR A 7 -8.85 47.07 -38.81
N ILE A 8 -8.56 45.92 -39.49
CA ILE A 8 -7.84 45.75 -40.77
C ILE A 8 -6.54 44.91 -40.56
N LEU A 9 -6.23 43.91 -41.27
CA LEU A 9 -6.58 43.07 -42.43
C LEU A 9 -5.41 42.13 -42.68
N PRO A 10 -5.53 41.05 -43.44
CA PRO A 10 -4.61 39.90 -43.45
C PRO A 10 -3.48 40.04 -44.48
N PHE A 11 -2.40 39.32 -44.27
CA PHE A 11 -1.41 39.05 -45.32
C PHE A 11 -1.35 37.57 -45.61
N LEU A 12 -1.88 37.23 -46.76
CA LEU A 12 -1.62 35.99 -47.48
C LEU A 12 -0.35 36.19 -48.28
N THR A 13 0.61 35.30 -48.20
CA THR A 13 1.52 34.99 -49.30
C THR A 13 1.85 33.52 -49.32
N ALA A 14 1.85 33.04 -50.50
CA ALA A 14 1.83 31.67 -50.95
C ALA A 14 3.21 31.09 -51.21
N VAL A 15 3.28 29.75 -51.13
CA VAL A 15 3.95 28.80 -52.03
C VAL A 15 5.49 28.84 -52.12
N ALA A 16 6.10 27.75 -51.64
CA ALA A 16 7.09 27.04 -52.48
C ALA A 16 7.16 25.56 -52.08
N LEU A 17 6.88 24.76 -53.06
CA LEU A 17 6.96 23.30 -53.12
C LEU A 17 8.43 22.91 -53.38
N ALA A 18 9.00 22.02 -52.59
CA ALA A 18 10.16 21.24 -53.00
C ALA A 18 10.06 19.83 -52.41
N ALA A 19 10.08 18.91 -53.33
CA ALA A 19 9.94 17.47 -53.09
C ALA A 19 11.30 16.81 -52.75
N ALA A 20 11.14 15.62 -52.24
CA ALA A 20 11.99 14.43 -52.29
C ALA A 20 13.03 14.21 -51.18
N GLY A 21 12.84 13.11 -50.52
CA GLY A 21 13.96 12.32 -50.01
C GLY A 21 13.71 11.55 -48.74
N GLY A 22 13.40 10.28 -48.85
CA GLY A 22 13.90 9.27 -47.92
C GLY A 22 13.03 8.86 -46.78
N ALA A 23 12.26 7.83 -47.03
CA ALA A 23 11.65 6.96 -46.04
C ALA A 23 12.65 6.41 -45.01
N ALA A 24 12.32 6.54 -43.74
CA ALA A 24 12.65 5.54 -42.74
C ALA A 24 11.50 5.55 -41.74
N SER A 25 10.52 4.74 -42.03
CA SER A 25 9.50 4.32 -41.10
C SER A 25 10.16 3.51 -39.98
N ASN A 26 10.44 4.16 -38.87
CA ASN A 26 10.79 3.43 -37.67
C ASN A 26 9.48 3.11 -36.93
N ASP A 27 8.80 2.11 -37.45
CA ASP A 27 7.71 1.40 -36.78
C ASP A 27 8.30 0.65 -35.59
N GLN A 28 8.53 1.38 -34.50
CA GLN A 28 8.64 0.77 -33.18
C GLN A 28 7.22 0.49 -32.66
N SER A 29 6.62 -0.53 -33.29
CA SER A 29 5.63 -1.35 -32.66
C SER A 29 6.19 -1.73 -31.29
N MET A 30 5.80 -0.96 -30.27
CA MET A 30 5.87 -1.41 -28.88
C MET A 30 4.97 -2.63 -28.79
N LYS A 31 5.56 -3.81 -29.00
CA LYS A 31 4.97 -5.05 -28.57
C LYS A 31 4.61 -4.88 -27.13
N ALA A 32 3.31 -4.76 -26.86
CA ALA A 32 2.74 -5.03 -25.56
C ALA A 32 3.33 -6.40 -25.16
N LYS A 33 4.28 -6.38 -24.24
CA LYS A 33 4.74 -7.59 -23.60
C LYS A 33 3.52 -8.15 -22.92
N ASP A 34 3.09 -9.32 -23.40
CA ASP A 34 2.13 -10.16 -22.72
C ASP A 34 2.46 -10.15 -21.23
N GLN A 35 1.65 -9.43 -20.46
CA GLN A 35 1.59 -9.60 -19.02
C GLN A 35 1.01 -10.98 -18.76
N LYS A 36 1.85 -11.99 -18.95
CA LYS A 36 1.63 -13.30 -18.39
C LYS A 36 1.35 -13.06 -16.92
N SER A 37 0.12 -13.33 -16.50
CA SER A 37 -0.29 -13.29 -15.11
C SER A 37 0.77 -14.08 -14.33
N ALA A 38 1.65 -13.36 -13.61
CA ALA A 38 2.60 -13.99 -12.73
C ALA A 38 1.76 -14.70 -11.66
N GLU A 39 1.72 -16.01 -11.73
CA GLU A 39 1.26 -16.83 -10.62
C GLU A 39 2.03 -16.38 -9.37
N PRO A 40 1.40 -16.30 -8.19
CA PRO A 40 2.10 -15.91 -6.98
C PRO A 40 3.31 -16.82 -6.81
N TYR A 41 4.51 -16.24 -6.81
CA TYR A 41 5.74 -16.98 -6.58
C TYR A 41 5.71 -17.49 -5.12
N CYS A 42 5.36 -18.75 -4.99
CA CYS A 42 5.69 -19.53 -3.82
C CYS A 42 6.85 -20.46 -4.20
N PRO A 43 7.90 -20.57 -3.38
CA PRO A 43 8.93 -21.57 -3.59
C PRO A 43 8.27 -22.95 -3.71
N PRO A 44 8.77 -23.84 -4.58
CA PRO A 44 8.19 -25.18 -4.74
C PRO A 44 8.25 -25.91 -3.38
N GLY A 45 7.07 -26.13 -2.77
CA GLY A 45 6.94 -26.92 -1.54
C GLY A 45 6.26 -26.22 -0.36
N GLU A 46 6.21 -24.90 -0.29
CA GLU A 46 5.49 -24.18 0.79
C GLU A 46 4.49 -23.19 0.21
N LYS A 47 3.22 -23.40 0.53
CA LYS A 47 2.21 -22.33 0.36
C LYS A 47 2.58 -21.23 1.33
N SER A 48 2.95 -20.04 0.84
CA SER A 48 3.25 -18.90 1.69
C SER A 48 2.09 -18.66 2.65
N ALA A 49 2.34 -18.85 3.94
CA ALA A 49 1.35 -18.62 4.98
C ALA A 49 0.85 -17.15 4.98
N CYS A 50 1.63 -16.21 4.41
CA CYS A 50 1.26 -14.81 4.25
C CYS A 50 0.06 -14.61 3.31
N GLY A 51 -0.10 -15.43 2.28
CA GLY A 51 -1.12 -15.23 1.23
C GLY A 51 -2.54 -15.68 1.58
N LEU A 52 -2.78 -16.19 2.77
CA LEU A 52 -4.10 -16.69 3.18
C LEU A 52 -4.79 -15.67 4.10
N PRO A 53 -6.11 -15.37 3.85
CA PRO A 53 -6.86 -14.47 4.70
C PRO A 53 -7.03 -15.06 6.11
N SER A 54 -7.18 -14.20 7.12
CA SER A 54 -7.47 -14.60 8.49
C SER A 54 -8.98 -14.88 8.68
N ARG A 55 -9.32 -15.70 9.67
CA ARG A 55 -10.70 -15.94 10.15
C ARG A 55 -10.84 -15.63 11.64
N VAL A 56 -9.87 -14.95 12.20
CA VAL A 56 -9.89 -14.57 13.62
C VAL A 56 -10.96 -13.51 13.86
N VAL A 57 -11.69 -13.65 14.95
CA VAL A 57 -12.59 -12.59 15.44
C VAL A 57 -11.78 -11.67 16.34
N ILE A 58 -11.50 -10.47 15.87
CA ILE A 58 -10.79 -9.45 16.65
C ILE A 58 -11.74 -8.89 17.70
N ASP A 59 -11.31 -8.88 18.96
CA ASP A 59 -12.10 -8.29 20.05
C ASP A 59 -12.11 -6.76 19.93
N MET A 60 -13.21 -6.25 19.39
CA MET A 60 -13.44 -4.82 19.21
C MET A 60 -13.87 -4.09 20.49
N SER A 61 -14.12 -4.79 21.59
CA SER A 61 -14.60 -4.16 22.84
C SER A 61 -13.58 -3.15 23.42
N LYS A 62 -12.30 -3.34 23.13
CA LYS A 62 -11.19 -2.49 23.58
C LYS A 62 -10.77 -1.45 22.55
N ALA A 63 -11.27 -1.50 21.33
CA ALA A 63 -10.91 -0.56 20.30
C ALA A 63 -11.43 0.86 20.61
N LYS A 64 -10.55 1.86 20.51
CA LYS A 64 -10.88 3.27 20.77
C LYS A 64 -11.69 3.89 19.63
N VAL A 65 -11.54 3.38 18.41
CA VAL A 65 -12.25 3.83 17.22
C VAL A 65 -13.15 2.70 16.73
N GLN A 66 -14.46 2.86 16.95
CA GLN A 66 -15.47 1.90 16.54
C GLN A 66 -16.40 2.55 15.52
N ARG A 67 -16.64 1.85 14.41
CA ARG A 67 -17.55 2.25 13.34
C ARG A 67 -18.25 1.01 12.79
N THR A 68 -19.42 1.20 12.23
CA THR A 68 -20.14 0.17 11.48
C THR A 68 -19.43 -0.13 10.16
N ASP A 69 -19.70 -1.29 9.57
CA ASP A 69 -19.18 -1.65 8.26
C ASP A 69 -19.56 -0.64 7.17
N ALA A 70 -20.79 -0.10 7.24
CA ALA A 70 -21.24 0.92 6.27
C ALA A 70 -20.43 2.22 6.37
N GLU A 71 -20.10 2.66 7.59
CA GLU A 71 -19.24 3.83 7.79
C GLU A 71 -17.80 3.57 7.30
N TRP A 72 -17.26 2.36 7.56
CA TRP A 72 -15.95 2.00 7.03
C TRP A 72 -15.93 1.91 5.50
N GLN A 73 -16.97 1.36 4.87
CA GLN A 73 -17.09 1.33 3.41
C GLN A 73 -17.17 2.73 2.78
N ALA A 74 -17.74 3.70 3.49
CA ALA A 74 -17.80 5.08 3.02
C ALA A 74 -16.44 5.80 3.13
N LEU A 75 -15.54 5.36 4.01
CA LEU A 75 -14.26 6.00 4.30
C LEU A 75 -13.07 5.34 3.57
N LEU A 76 -13.15 4.05 3.32
CA LEU A 76 -12.05 3.23 2.80
C LEU A 76 -12.28 2.88 1.34
N ALA A 77 -11.21 2.82 0.56
CA ALA A 77 -11.28 2.22 -0.77
C ALA A 77 -11.70 0.74 -0.67
N PRO A 78 -12.36 0.15 -1.70
CA PRO A 78 -12.86 -1.22 -1.64
C PRO A 78 -11.80 -2.27 -1.23
N GLY A 79 -10.57 -2.15 -1.75
CA GLY A 79 -9.45 -3.02 -1.38
C GLY A 79 -9.02 -2.86 0.08
N GLN A 80 -8.97 -1.61 0.57
CA GLN A 80 -8.65 -1.31 1.96
C GLN A 80 -9.72 -1.88 2.91
N PHE A 81 -11.00 -1.69 2.59
CA PHE A 81 -12.09 -2.27 3.37
C PHE A 81 -12.03 -3.79 3.38
N HIS A 82 -11.81 -4.42 2.21
CA HIS A 82 -11.69 -5.88 2.12
C HIS A 82 -10.56 -6.43 3.01
N VAL A 83 -9.40 -5.80 3.00
CA VAL A 83 -8.25 -6.25 3.80
C VAL A 83 -8.44 -5.88 5.27
N ALA A 84 -8.59 -4.59 5.58
CA ALA A 84 -8.57 -4.11 6.96
C ALA A 84 -9.80 -4.51 7.78
N ARG A 85 -10.98 -4.70 7.15
CA ARG A 85 -12.25 -4.97 7.84
C ARG A 85 -12.85 -6.35 7.59
N LYS A 86 -12.48 -6.99 6.49
CA LYS A 86 -12.93 -8.35 6.14
C LYS A 86 -11.81 -9.38 6.18
N GLN A 87 -10.64 -9.00 6.73
CA GLN A 87 -9.48 -9.88 6.96
C GLN A 87 -8.98 -10.55 5.67
N GLY A 88 -9.18 -9.84 4.54
CA GLY A 88 -8.64 -10.25 3.25
C GLY A 88 -7.13 -10.15 3.20
N THR A 89 -6.57 -10.59 2.09
CA THR A 89 -5.14 -10.45 1.78
C THR A 89 -5.01 -9.92 0.36
N GLU A 90 -4.11 -8.97 0.15
CA GLU A 90 -3.76 -8.46 -1.17
C GLU A 90 -2.75 -9.37 -1.88
N ALA A 91 -2.56 -9.18 -3.18
CA ALA A 91 -1.62 -9.98 -3.95
C ALA A 91 -0.15 -9.61 -3.64
N PRO A 92 0.76 -10.60 -3.55
CA PRO A 92 2.18 -10.34 -3.38
C PRO A 92 2.75 -9.61 -4.59
N PHE A 93 3.77 -8.75 -4.38
CA PHE A 93 4.47 -7.98 -5.41
C PHE A 93 3.58 -7.05 -6.28
N ARG A 94 2.31 -6.88 -5.89
CA ARG A 94 1.32 -6.02 -6.59
C ARG A 94 0.59 -5.09 -5.61
N ASN A 95 1.20 -4.81 -4.48
CA ASN A 95 0.69 -3.91 -3.47
C ASN A 95 1.60 -2.68 -3.36
N GLU A 96 1.12 -1.62 -2.71
CA GLU A 96 1.70 -0.28 -2.81
C GLU A 96 3.07 -0.18 -2.12
N TYR A 97 3.29 -0.91 -1.01
CA TYR A 97 4.46 -0.66 -0.14
C TYR A 97 5.44 -1.83 -0.04
N TRP A 98 5.29 -2.92 -0.80
CA TRP A 98 6.22 -4.05 -0.73
C TRP A 98 7.65 -3.60 -1.06
N ASP A 99 7.83 -2.72 -2.05
CA ASP A 99 9.11 -2.18 -2.53
C ASP A 99 9.28 -0.68 -2.19
N ASN A 100 8.59 -0.18 -1.16
CA ASN A 100 8.76 1.20 -0.72
C ASN A 100 9.96 1.31 0.23
N HIS A 101 11.00 2.06 -0.18
CA HIS A 101 12.23 2.33 0.59
C HIS A 101 12.33 3.77 1.08
N ALA A 102 11.28 4.58 0.92
CA ALA A 102 11.25 5.96 1.39
C ALA A 102 11.31 6.02 2.93
N ASP A 103 12.03 7.01 3.47
CA ASP A 103 12.06 7.24 4.91
C ASP A 103 10.75 7.85 5.39
N GLY A 104 10.14 7.22 6.39
CA GLY A 104 8.84 7.64 6.91
C GLY A 104 8.22 6.63 7.87
N VAL A 105 6.93 6.82 8.11
CA VAL A 105 6.13 6.02 9.05
C VAL A 105 4.87 5.50 8.37
N TYR A 106 4.54 4.26 8.67
CA TYR A 106 3.33 3.59 8.20
C TYR A 106 2.26 3.62 9.30
N PHE A 107 1.10 4.15 8.95
CA PHE A 107 -0.06 4.35 9.81
C PHE A 107 -1.17 3.36 9.47
N SER A 108 -2.03 3.06 10.44
CA SER A 108 -3.30 2.41 10.13
C SER A 108 -4.13 3.28 9.19
N VAL A 109 -4.61 2.69 8.10
CA VAL A 109 -5.52 3.36 7.15
C VAL A 109 -6.85 3.75 7.80
N CYS A 110 -7.24 3.06 8.89
CA CYS A 110 -8.51 3.27 9.60
C CYS A 110 -8.47 4.43 10.59
N SER A 111 -7.45 4.50 11.46
CA SER A 111 -7.39 5.47 12.57
C SER A 111 -6.28 6.51 12.46
N ASN A 112 -5.39 6.38 11.48
CA ASN A 112 -4.12 7.13 11.43
C ASN A 112 -3.26 6.92 12.69
N THR A 113 -3.29 5.73 13.29
CA THR A 113 -2.37 5.32 14.35
C THR A 113 -1.02 4.97 13.73
N PRO A 114 0.12 5.52 14.21
CA PRO A 114 1.45 5.14 13.72
C PRO A 114 1.76 3.71 14.16
N LEU A 115 2.08 2.84 13.20
CA LEU A 115 2.25 1.40 13.45
C LEU A 115 3.70 0.93 13.25
N PHE A 116 4.30 1.30 12.12
CA PHE A 116 5.64 0.82 11.75
C PHE A 116 6.51 1.96 11.20
N ASP A 117 7.81 1.88 11.50
CA ASP A 117 8.81 2.82 10.99
C ASP A 117 9.55 2.22 9.78
N SER A 118 9.86 3.01 8.77
CA SER A 118 10.66 2.59 7.61
C SER A 118 12.03 2.03 7.98
N ARG A 119 12.59 2.48 9.10
CA ARG A 119 13.90 2.01 9.61
C ARG A 119 13.87 0.58 10.12
N ASP A 120 12.68 0.08 10.45
CA ASP A 120 12.47 -1.31 10.87
C ASP A 120 11.95 -2.19 9.71
N LYS A 121 11.77 -1.60 8.50
CA LYS A 121 11.36 -2.31 7.29
C LYS A 121 12.55 -3.00 6.64
N PHE A 122 12.32 -4.21 6.11
CA PHE A 122 13.31 -4.98 5.37
C PHE A 122 12.68 -5.71 4.19
N ASP A 123 13.52 -6.10 3.22
CA ASP A 123 13.09 -6.92 2.10
C ASP A 123 13.08 -8.40 2.52
N SER A 124 11.88 -8.95 2.70
CA SER A 124 11.68 -10.35 3.06
C SER A 124 11.58 -11.29 1.87
N GLY A 125 11.49 -10.75 0.65
CA GLY A 125 11.25 -11.54 -0.56
C GLY A 125 9.84 -12.14 -0.67
N THR A 126 8.93 -11.84 0.28
CA THR A 126 7.57 -12.42 0.28
C THR A 126 6.57 -11.66 -0.58
N GLY A 127 6.91 -10.42 -0.98
CA GLY A 127 6.05 -9.57 -1.79
C GLY A 127 5.07 -8.72 -0.99
N TRP A 128 5.22 -8.64 0.32
CA TRP A 128 4.51 -7.73 1.22
C TRP A 128 5.51 -6.91 2.05
N PRO A 129 5.14 -5.67 2.48
CA PRO A 129 5.97 -4.91 3.40
C PRO A 129 6.19 -5.69 4.69
N SER A 130 7.45 -5.81 5.08
CA SER A 130 7.88 -6.62 6.22
C SER A 130 8.69 -5.76 7.20
N PHE A 131 8.39 -5.89 8.50
CA PHE A 131 9.00 -5.10 9.55
C PHE A 131 9.52 -6.01 10.68
N THR A 132 10.57 -5.56 11.37
CA THR A 132 11.14 -6.33 12.49
C THR A 132 10.39 -6.10 13.80
N LYS A 133 9.68 -4.98 13.93
CA LYS A 133 8.90 -4.62 15.12
C LYS A 133 7.92 -3.47 14.81
N PRO A 134 6.86 -3.29 15.61
CA PRO A 134 6.06 -2.07 15.61
C PRO A 134 6.79 -0.91 16.31
N ILE A 135 6.32 0.34 16.06
CA ILE A 135 6.79 1.54 16.79
C ILE A 135 6.48 1.41 18.28
N GLU A 136 5.26 1.05 18.60
CA GLU A 136 4.77 0.84 19.97
C GLU A 136 3.98 -0.47 20.02
N SER A 137 4.38 -1.37 20.89
CA SER A 137 3.68 -2.65 21.07
C SER A 137 2.23 -2.48 21.55
N ALA A 138 1.93 -1.38 22.21
CA ALA A 138 0.56 -1.07 22.65
C ALA A 138 -0.43 -0.80 21.48
N PHE A 139 0.07 -0.44 20.30
CA PHE A 139 -0.77 -0.16 19.14
C PHE A 139 -1.06 -1.38 18.28
N VAL A 140 -0.32 -2.47 18.51
CA VAL A 140 -0.41 -3.69 17.72
C VAL A 140 -0.79 -4.85 18.62
N GLY A 141 -1.89 -5.51 18.28
CA GLY A 141 -2.36 -6.72 18.95
C GLY A 141 -2.06 -7.96 18.14
N GLU A 142 -1.94 -9.06 18.83
CA GLU A 142 -1.66 -10.38 18.26
C GLU A 142 -2.71 -11.38 18.72
N THR A 143 -3.20 -12.22 17.81
CA THR A 143 -4.21 -13.25 18.11
C THR A 143 -3.89 -14.51 17.31
N THR A 144 -4.01 -15.68 17.97
CA THR A 144 -3.79 -16.96 17.28
C THR A 144 -4.81 -17.17 16.18
N ASP A 145 -4.34 -17.39 14.96
CA ASP A 145 -5.13 -17.73 13.79
C ASP A 145 -4.90 -19.21 13.42
N SER A 146 -5.90 -20.04 13.65
CA SER A 146 -5.90 -21.47 13.30
C SER A 146 -6.64 -21.77 12.01
N SER A 147 -6.81 -20.78 11.13
CA SER A 147 -7.47 -20.94 9.83
C SER A 147 -6.67 -21.83 8.90
N TRP A 148 -7.34 -22.48 7.97
CA TRP A 148 -6.77 -23.24 6.87
C TRP A 148 -5.86 -24.42 7.28
N GLY A 149 -6.04 -24.96 8.48
CA GLY A 149 -5.25 -26.08 8.99
C GLY A 149 -3.81 -25.72 9.37
N MET A 150 -3.52 -24.44 9.53
CA MET A 150 -2.26 -23.89 9.99
C MET A 150 -2.46 -23.10 11.28
N THR A 151 -1.39 -22.96 12.06
CA THR A 151 -1.39 -22.05 13.22
C THR A 151 -0.46 -20.88 12.88
N ARG A 152 -1.03 -19.67 12.86
CA ARG A 152 -0.33 -18.41 12.62
C ARG A 152 -0.67 -17.44 13.75
N VAL A 153 0.04 -16.32 13.81
CA VAL A 153 -0.31 -15.21 14.69
C VAL A 153 -0.77 -14.03 13.84
N GLU A 154 -2.06 -13.74 13.89
CA GLU A 154 -2.62 -12.55 13.25
C GLU A 154 -2.19 -11.30 13.98
N VAL A 155 -1.93 -10.25 13.20
CA VAL A 155 -1.57 -8.91 13.67
C VAL A 155 -2.70 -7.93 13.33
N HIS A 156 -3.17 -7.18 14.32
CA HIS A 156 -4.21 -6.17 14.15
C HIS A 156 -3.88 -4.86 14.89
N CYS A 157 -4.51 -3.77 14.49
CA CYS A 157 -4.39 -2.49 15.19
C CYS A 157 -5.28 -2.48 16.43
N ASN A 158 -4.70 -2.28 17.62
CA ASN A 158 -5.44 -2.21 18.89
C ASN A 158 -6.36 -0.98 18.99
N VAL A 159 -6.13 0.06 18.18
CA VAL A 159 -6.91 1.31 18.26
C VAL A 159 -8.21 1.22 17.47
N ASP A 160 -8.22 0.53 16.35
CA ASP A 160 -9.37 0.49 15.43
C ASP A 160 -9.78 -0.93 15.01
N GLY A 161 -9.03 -1.96 15.43
CA GLY A 161 -9.28 -3.36 15.10
C GLY A 161 -9.06 -3.71 13.63
N ALA A 162 -8.30 -2.91 12.88
CA ALA A 162 -7.97 -3.26 11.51
C ALA A 162 -7.07 -4.49 11.46
N HIS A 163 -7.43 -5.46 10.63
CA HIS A 163 -6.52 -6.53 10.26
C HIS A 163 -5.32 -5.95 9.53
N LEU A 164 -4.11 -6.27 9.97
CA LEU A 164 -2.87 -5.79 9.36
C LEU A 164 -2.18 -6.89 8.55
N GLY A 165 -2.09 -8.09 9.08
CA GLY A 165 -1.39 -9.21 8.49
C GLY A 165 -1.07 -10.29 9.51
N HIS A 166 0.13 -10.85 9.45
CA HIS A 166 0.59 -11.89 10.37
C HIS A 166 2.03 -11.65 10.80
N VAL A 167 2.42 -12.16 11.96
CA VAL A 167 3.80 -12.17 12.44
C VAL A 167 4.36 -13.60 12.43
N PHE A 168 5.65 -13.70 12.08
CA PHE A 168 6.42 -14.94 11.94
C PHE A 168 7.74 -14.80 12.69
N ASP A 169 8.37 -15.92 13.04
CA ASP A 169 9.66 -16.03 13.74
C ASP A 169 10.85 -16.25 12.80
N ASP A 170 10.70 -15.87 11.54
CA ASP A 170 11.69 -16.02 10.47
C ASP A 170 12.31 -14.68 10.02
N GLY A 171 12.22 -13.66 10.85
CA GLY A 171 12.77 -12.33 10.60
C GLY A 171 14.26 -12.20 10.94
N PRO A 172 14.89 -11.07 10.58
CA PRO A 172 16.28 -10.81 10.88
C PRO A 172 16.52 -10.47 12.37
N ALA A 173 17.80 -10.63 12.82
CA ALA A 173 18.22 -10.10 14.10
C ALA A 173 17.99 -8.55 14.17
N PRO A 174 17.78 -7.96 15.35
CA PRO A 174 17.87 -8.58 16.67
C PRO A 174 16.61 -9.27 17.16
N THR A 175 15.44 -9.00 16.56
CA THR A 175 14.16 -9.51 17.08
C THR A 175 13.86 -10.94 16.64
N GLY A 176 14.36 -11.37 15.48
CA GLY A 176 13.96 -12.63 14.86
C GLY A 176 12.53 -12.61 14.32
N MET A 177 11.81 -11.50 14.45
CA MET A 177 10.41 -11.40 14.05
C MET A 177 10.24 -10.75 12.68
N ARG A 178 9.25 -11.23 11.93
CA ARG A 178 8.80 -10.64 10.67
C ARG A 178 7.31 -10.35 10.73
N TYR A 179 6.98 -9.09 10.86
CA TYR A 179 5.62 -8.58 10.69
C TYR A 179 5.34 -8.41 9.21
N CYS A 180 4.62 -9.36 8.61
CA CYS A 180 4.22 -9.38 7.20
C CYS A 180 2.87 -8.69 7.06
N ILE A 181 2.87 -7.46 6.55
CA ILE A 181 1.73 -6.56 6.67
C ILE A 181 1.16 -6.23 5.29
N ASN A 182 -0.16 -6.17 5.17
CA ASN A 182 -0.84 -5.75 3.95
C ASN A 182 -0.69 -4.24 3.73
N SER A 183 -0.24 -3.81 2.56
CA SER A 183 -0.19 -2.39 2.17
C SER A 183 -1.57 -1.73 2.24
N ALA A 184 -2.62 -2.45 1.86
CA ALA A 184 -3.99 -1.94 1.89
C ALA A 184 -4.49 -1.56 3.30
N SER A 185 -3.86 -2.09 4.35
CA SER A 185 -4.14 -1.70 5.75
C SER A 185 -3.30 -0.52 6.23
N LEU A 186 -2.38 -0.05 5.40
CA LEU A 186 -1.41 0.98 5.74
C LEU A 186 -1.62 2.27 4.93
N LYS A 187 -1.11 3.37 5.51
CA LYS A 187 -0.91 4.64 4.84
C LYS A 187 0.49 5.13 5.18
N PHE A 188 1.31 5.41 4.19
CA PHE A 188 2.66 5.93 4.38
C PHE A 188 2.65 7.45 4.56
N MET A 189 3.48 7.94 5.48
CA MET A 189 3.75 9.36 5.71
C MET A 189 5.27 9.60 5.69
N PRO A 190 5.78 10.46 4.79
CA PRO A 190 7.19 10.82 4.76
C PRO A 190 7.69 11.36 6.11
N ARG A 191 8.98 11.15 6.43
CA ARG A 191 9.58 11.50 7.73
C ARG A 191 9.34 12.95 8.13
N ALA A 192 9.57 13.91 7.25
CA ALA A 192 9.39 15.32 7.52
C ALA A 192 7.92 15.67 7.87
N GLU A 193 6.96 15.02 7.20
CA GLU A 193 5.53 15.19 7.49
C GLU A 193 5.17 14.57 8.85
N TYR A 194 5.75 13.39 9.15
CA TYR A 194 5.57 12.73 10.43
C TYR A 194 6.08 13.58 11.60
N GLU A 195 7.27 14.16 11.49
CA GLU A 195 7.85 15.03 12.52
C GLU A 195 6.98 16.27 12.74
N ALA A 196 6.48 16.89 11.67
CA ALA A 196 5.53 18.01 11.77
C ALA A 196 4.20 17.56 12.40
N TRP A 197 3.71 16.37 12.09
CA TRP A 197 2.51 15.78 12.69
C TRP A 197 2.70 15.54 14.19
N VAL A 198 3.84 14.97 14.60
CA VAL A 198 4.19 14.76 16.03
C VAL A 198 4.28 16.08 16.78
N ALA A 199 4.95 17.08 16.21
CA ALA A 199 5.04 18.40 16.83
C ALA A 199 3.67 19.07 17.09
N LYS A 200 2.70 18.78 16.20
CA LYS A 200 1.33 19.30 16.32
C LYS A 200 0.44 18.49 17.26
N ASN A 201 0.60 17.16 17.32
CA ASN A 201 -0.33 16.24 17.98
C ASN A 201 0.29 15.48 19.17
N GLY A 202 1.62 15.46 19.28
CA GLY A 202 2.35 14.84 20.37
C GLY A 202 2.36 15.76 21.61
N LYS A 203 1.47 15.46 22.54
CA LYS A 203 1.52 15.97 23.92
C LYS A 203 1.39 14.80 24.86
#